data_38946858f829e998647ef7b86bfb6edb
#
_entry.id   38946858f829e998647ef7b86bfb6edb
#
_cell.length_a   1.000
_cell.length_b   1.000
_cell.length_c   1.000
_cell.angle_alpha   90.00
_cell.angle_beta   90.00
_cell.angle_gamma   90.00
#
_symmetry.space_group_name_H-M   'P 1'
#
loop_
_entity.id
_entity.type
_entity.pdbx_description
1 polymer ?
#
loop_
_entity_poly.entity_id
_entity_poly.type
_entity_poly.pdbx_seq_one_letter_code
_entity_poly.pdbx_strand_id
1 'polypeptide(L)'
;MSSTPSSPLHLAVALDGTGWHPGSWREPVARPRDLFAARYWADLVAEAERGLLDFVTFEDGLGLQSSHFLEPDGRTDQVRGRLDAVLLAARIAPLTRHIGLVPTTVVTHTEPFHISKAIATLDYVSTGRAGLRAQITARPNEAAHFGRRTIPRIDAYESLAAQEVVAGLFDEAADYVEVVRRLWDSWEDDAEIRDAATGRFIDRDKLHYIDFEGRHFSVKGPSITPRPPQGQPVVSALAHWTVPYRLVARQADIGYVTPRDADHARAIVAEIRAEQEAAGRADQPLHVFGDLVVFLDDDPAAATARRERLDALAGSPYTSDARIFTGTPAQLADLLEEWRSAGLSGFRLRPAVLGHDLPAITRGLVPELQRRGAFRRAYEADTLRGLLGLARPANRYAAA
;
A
#
# COMPACT_ATOMS: atom_id res chain seq x y z
N MET A 1 -6.71 -6.59 37.45
CA MET A 1 -6.31 -7.16 36.15
C MET A 1 -5.62 -6.03 35.37
N SER A 2 -4.29 -6.05 35.30
CA SER A 2 -3.50 -5.05 34.56
C SER A 2 -3.75 -5.30 33.12
N SER A 3 -4.52 -4.45 32.44
CA SER A 3 -4.65 -4.46 30.98
C SER A 3 -3.29 -4.12 30.39
N THR A 4 -2.66 -5.08 29.73
CA THR A 4 -1.51 -4.82 28.85
C THR A 4 -1.90 -3.65 27.94
N PRO A 5 -1.09 -2.59 27.84
CA PRO A 5 -1.41 -1.51 26.92
C PRO A 5 -1.51 -2.11 25.51
N SER A 6 -2.68 -2.00 24.90
CA SER A 6 -2.86 -2.45 23.52
C SER A 6 -1.91 -1.64 22.63
N SER A 7 -1.18 -2.32 21.74
CA SER A 7 -0.32 -1.64 20.77
C SER A 7 -1.02 -0.47 20.11
N PRO A 8 -0.38 0.68 19.88
CA PRO A 8 -1.04 1.83 19.26
C PRO A 8 -1.63 1.44 17.90
N LEU A 9 -2.72 2.11 17.53
CA LEU A 9 -3.36 1.96 16.22
C LEU A 9 -2.43 2.46 15.14
N HIS A 10 -2.38 1.78 14.00
CA HIS A 10 -1.68 2.26 12.81
C HIS A 10 -2.63 2.99 11.86
N LEU A 11 -2.17 4.10 11.30
CA LEU A 11 -2.93 4.88 10.32
C LEU A 11 -2.10 5.15 9.06
N ALA A 12 -2.70 4.90 7.92
CA ALA A 12 -2.18 5.26 6.61
C ALA A 12 -3.24 5.99 5.78
N VAL A 13 -2.80 6.72 4.77
CA VAL A 13 -3.69 7.38 3.81
C VAL A 13 -3.33 6.95 2.39
N ALA A 14 -4.35 6.68 1.59
CA ALA A 14 -4.23 6.40 0.17
C ALA A 14 -4.37 7.71 -0.64
N LEU A 15 -3.36 8.02 -1.43
CA LEU A 15 -3.31 9.21 -2.29
C LEU A 15 -3.64 8.81 -3.73
N ASP A 16 -4.78 9.26 -4.26
CA ASP A 16 -5.20 9.08 -5.65
C ASP A 16 -5.81 10.37 -6.21
N GLY A 17 -5.22 10.90 -7.27
CA GLY A 17 -5.72 12.08 -7.96
C GLY A 17 -5.99 13.26 -7.02
N THR A 18 -7.22 13.73 -7.00
CA THR A 18 -7.71 14.78 -6.08
C THR A 18 -8.54 14.21 -4.93
N GLY A 19 -8.70 12.88 -4.88
CA GLY A 19 -9.50 12.14 -3.92
C GLY A 19 -10.24 10.99 -4.59
N TRP A 20 -10.78 10.10 -3.77
CA TRP A 20 -11.41 8.85 -4.22
C TRP A 20 -12.79 9.05 -4.84
N HIS A 21 -13.47 10.17 -4.51
CA HIS A 21 -14.74 10.48 -5.16
C HIS A 21 -14.51 11.03 -6.57
N PRO A 22 -15.18 10.51 -7.62
CA PRO A 22 -14.95 10.95 -9.01
C PRO A 22 -15.23 12.43 -9.25
N GLY A 23 -16.08 13.07 -8.46
CA GLY A 23 -16.36 14.50 -8.48
C GLY A 23 -15.38 15.37 -7.67
N SER A 24 -14.41 14.77 -6.97
CA SER A 24 -13.49 15.46 -6.04
C SER A 24 -12.73 16.62 -6.68
N TRP A 25 -12.36 16.51 -7.94
CA TRP A 25 -11.58 17.53 -8.66
C TRP A 25 -12.33 18.86 -8.87
N ARG A 26 -13.66 18.85 -8.69
CA ARG A 26 -14.51 20.05 -8.79
C ARG A 26 -14.59 20.83 -7.48
N GLU A 27 -14.04 20.28 -6.39
CA GLU A 27 -13.99 21.01 -5.12
C GLU A 27 -12.93 22.13 -5.18
N PRO A 28 -13.23 23.31 -4.60
CA PRO A 28 -12.29 24.45 -4.62
C PRO A 28 -10.91 24.12 -4.03
N VAL A 29 -10.85 23.21 -3.05
CA VAL A 29 -9.61 22.80 -2.36
C VAL A 29 -8.83 21.71 -3.10
N ALA A 30 -9.36 21.17 -4.19
CA ALA A 30 -8.81 20.00 -4.87
C ALA A 30 -7.54 20.28 -5.70
N ARG A 31 -7.32 21.54 -6.12
CA ARG A 31 -6.14 21.96 -6.91
C ARG A 31 -5.90 21.11 -8.17
N PRO A 32 -6.90 20.84 -9.03
CA PRO A 32 -6.75 19.89 -10.14
C PRO A 32 -5.70 20.32 -11.17
N ARG A 33 -5.37 21.62 -11.28
CA ARG A 33 -4.32 22.13 -12.16
C ARG A 33 -2.90 21.77 -11.71
N ASP A 34 -2.73 21.45 -10.44
CA ASP A 34 -1.44 21.10 -9.84
C ASP A 34 -1.18 19.58 -9.82
N LEU A 35 -2.13 18.76 -10.29
CA LEU A 35 -2.13 17.31 -10.15
C LEU A 35 -0.86 16.63 -10.70
N PHE A 36 -0.25 17.21 -11.75
CA PHE A 36 1.01 16.72 -12.33
C PHE A 36 2.24 17.51 -11.85
N ALA A 37 2.10 18.34 -10.82
CA ALA A 37 3.19 19.04 -10.17
C ALA A 37 3.66 18.30 -8.91
N ALA A 38 4.96 18.04 -8.80
CA ALA A 38 5.53 17.35 -7.63
C ALA A 38 5.18 18.03 -6.29
N ARG A 39 5.03 19.37 -6.29
CA ARG A 39 4.66 20.14 -5.10
C ARG A 39 3.28 19.75 -4.55
N TYR A 40 2.31 19.46 -5.41
CA TYR A 40 0.98 19.03 -4.97
C TYR A 40 1.06 17.81 -4.06
N TRP A 41 1.78 16.80 -4.49
CA TRP A 41 1.97 15.56 -3.75
C TRP A 41 2.83 15.74 -2.49
N ALA A 42 3.88 16.59 -2.59
CA ALA A 42 4.72 16.93 -1.44
C ALA A 42 3.91 17.60 -0.33
N ASP A 43 3.01 18.53 -0.67
CA ASP A 43 2.13 19.20 0.30
C ASP A 43 1.21 18.20 1.01
N LEU A 44 0.63 17.23 0.26
CA LEU A 44 -0.23 16.18 0.82
C LEU A 44 0.55 15.26 1.77
N VAL A 45 1.74 14.81 1.38
CA VAL A 45 2.56 13.94 2.23
C VAL A 45 3.06 14.68 3.47
N ALA A 46 3.42 15.95 3.34
CA ALA A 46 3.78 16.79 4.48
C ALA A 46 2.61 16.97 5.46
N GLU A 47 1.37 17.08 4.97
CA GLU A 47 0.18 17.11 5.83
C GLU A 47 0.00 15.78 6.56
N ALA A 48 0.15 14.65 5.87
CA ALA A 48 0.07 13.31 6.47
C ALA A 48 1.16 13.11 7.54
N GLU A 49 2.40 13.57 7.29
CA GLU A 49 3.51 13.52 8.25
C GLU A 49 3.24 14.37 9.49
N ARG A 50 2.69 15.58 9.33
CA ARG A 50 2.24 16.41 10.47
C ARG A 50 1.21 15.72 11.35
N GLY A 51 0.34 14.90 10.74
CA GLY A 51 -0.63 14.06 11.44
C GLY A 51 -0.03 12.78 12.05
N LEU A 52 1.27 12.59 12.02
CA LEU A 52 1.96 11.42 12.57
C LEU A 52 1.49 10.08 11.96
N LEU A 53 1.00 10.08 10.71
CA LEU A 53 0.58 8.86 10.03
C LEU A 53 1.78 7.93 9.79
N ASP A 54 1.55 6.61 9.80
CA ASP A 54 2.61 5.62 9.60
C ASP A 54 3.20 5.72 8.19
N PHE A 55 2.33 5.79 7.19
CA PHE A 55 2.75 5.88 5.78
C PHE A 55 1.63 6.43 4.89
N VAL A 56 2.02 6.77 3.67
CA VAL A 56 1.10 7.02 2.56
C VAL A 56 1.28 5.97 1.48
N THR A 57 0.18 5.55 0.83
CA THR A 57 0.24 4.82 -0.44
C THR A 57 0.00 5.77 -1.59
N PHE A 58 0.78 5.63 -2.66
CA PHE A 58 0.53 6.31 -3.93
C PHE A 58 -0.14 5.31 -4.87
N GLU A 59 -1.35 5.61 -5.30
CA GLU A 59 -2.07 4.75 -6.24
C GLU A 59 -1.45 4.86 -7.64
N ASP A 60 -1.34 3.71 -8.32
CA ASP A 60 -0.82 3.61 -9.67
C ASP A 60 -1.63 2.61 -10.50
N GLY A 61 -1.36 2.56 -11.79
CA GLY A 61 -1.96 1.65 -12.75
C GLY A 61 -1.32 1.83 -14.12
N LEU A 62 -1.50 0.84 -14.98
CA LEU A 62 -0.89 0.82 -16.32
C LEU A 62 -1.89 1.22 -17.41
N GLY A 63 -3.10 1.64 -17.02
CA GLY A 63 -4.11 2.17 -17.91
C GLY A 63 -4.71 3.47 -17.37
N LEU A 64 -5.40 4.22 -18.22
CA LEU A 64 -6.18 5.37 -17.76
C LEU A 64 -7.25 4.91 -16.75
N GLN A 65 -7.51 5.75 -15.76
CA GLN A 65 -8.59 5.50 -14.82
C GLN A 65 -9.91 5.33 -15.59
N SER A 66 -10.74 4.43 -15.13
CA SER A 66 -12.02 4.10 -15.74
C SER A 66 -13.08 3.87 -14.68
N SER A 67 -14.32 4.24 -14.99
CA SER A 67 -15.51 3.87 -14.20
C SER A 67 -15.89 2.40 -14.41
N HIS A 68 -15.34 1.74 -15.44
CA HIS A 68 -15.49 0.31 -15.70
C HIS A 68 -14.25 -0.44 -15.22
N PHE A 69 -14.45 -1.42 -14.36
CA PHE A 69 -13.32 -2.10 -13.69
C PHE A 69 -12.34 -2.76 -14.67
N LEU A 70 -12.84 -3.36 -15.76
CA LEU A 70 -12.01 -4.12 -16.72
C LEU A 70 -11.74 -3.41 -18.04
N GLU A 71 -12.39 -2.30 -18.32
CA GLU A 71 -12.34 -1.66 -19.62
C GLU A 71 -12.11 -0.16 -19.51
N PRO A 72 -11.45 0.46 -20.51
CA PRO A 72 -11.44 1.90 -20.64
C PRO A 72 -12.87 2.44 -20.85
N ASP A 73 -13.15 3.60 -20.32
CA ASP A 73 -14.36 4.36 -20.63
C ASP A 73 -14.03 5.63 -21.42
N GLY A 74 -15.06 6.25 -22.00
CA GLY A 74 -14.94 7.50 -22.76
C GLY A 74 -15.25 8.74 -21.93
N ARG A 75 -15.32 8.66 -20.60
CA ARG A 75 -15.68 9.79 -19.74
C ARG A 75 -14.60 10.86 -19.74
N THR A 76 -15.03 12.13 -19.80
CA THR A 76 -14.17 13.33 -19.81
C THR A 76 -14.36 14.20 -18.56
N ASP A 77 -15.26 13.82 -17.68
CA ASP A 77 -15.71 14.57 -16.51
C ASP A 77 -15.10 14.08 -15.18
N GLN A 78 -14.09 13.22 -15.26
CA GLN A 78 -13.35 12.66 -14.11
C GLN A 78 -11.84 12.82 -14.33
N VAL A 79 -11.06 12.71 -13.26
CA VAL A 79 -9.60 12.74 -13.34
C VAL A 79 -9.10 11.60 -14.23
N ARG A 80 -8.16 11.91 -15.13
CA ARG A 80 -7.45 10.98 -15.99
C ARG A 80 -5.97 11.28 -15.96
N GLY A 81 -5.16 10.23 -16.03
CA GLY A 81 -3.70 10.31 -15.95
C GLY A 81 -3.17 10.23 -14.52
N ARG A 82 -1.99 9.61 -14.39
CA ARG A 82 -1.23 9.46 -13.14
C ARG A 82 0.25 9.71 -13.42
N LEU A 83 0.97 10.13 -12.38
CA LEU A 83 2.42 10.06 -12.36
C LEU A 83 2.85 8.69 -11.84
N ASP A 84 4.02 8.21 -12.28
CA ASP A 84 4.63 6.98 -11.75
C ASP A 84 4.82 7.08 -10.24
N ALA A 85 4.26 6.14 -9.51
CA ALA A 85 4.23 6.17 -8.05
C ALA A 85 5.63 6.01 -7.42
N VAL A 86 6.51 5.19 -8.01
CA VAL A 86 7.87 4.98 -7.49
C VAL A 86 8.72 6.23 -7.68
N LEU A 87 8.66 6.83 -8.87
CA LEU A 87 9.38 8.07 -9.16
C LEU A 87 8.85 9.24 -8.31
N LEU A 88 7.54 9.31 -8.11
CA LEU A 88 6.91 10.32 -7.27
C LEU A 88 7.35 10.15 -5.80
N ALA A 89 7.32 8.94 -5.26
CA ALA A 89 7.78 8.64 -3.91
C ALA A 89 9.26 9.01 -3.74
N ALA A 90 10.12 8.67 -4.71
CA ALA A 90 11.53 9.02 -4.69
C ALA A 90 11.76 10.54 -4.70
N ARG A 91 10.93 11.30 -5.46
CA ARG A 91 11.00 12.78 -5.47
C ARG A 91 10.59 13.40 -4.14
N ILE A 92 9.67 12.75 -3.41
CA ILE A 92 9.13 13.26 -2.14
C ILE A 92 10.01 12.84 -0.95
N ALA A 93 10.71 11.71 -1.04
CA ALA A 93 11.52 11.15 0.03
C ALA A 93 12.43 12.18 0.74
N PRO A 94 13.21 13.04 0.04
CA PRO A 94 14.06 14.04 0.69
C PRO A 94 13.30 15.22 1.31
N LEU A 95 11.99 15.34 1.09
CA LEU A 95 11.15 16.42 1.61
C LEU A 95 10.42 16.02 2.91
N THR A 96 10.57 14.79 3.33
CA THR A 96 9.94 14.18 4.52
C THR A 96 11.01 13.54 5.41
N ARG A 97 10.68 13.24 6.67
CA ARG A 97 11.66 12.71 7.64
C ARG A 97 11.25 11.37 8.27
N HIS A 98 9.96 11.15 8.49
CA HIS A 98 9.46 10.03 9.30
C HIS A 98 8.45 9.15 8.56
N ILE A 99 7.53 9.76 7.82
CA ILE A 99 6.43 9.04 7.17
C ILE A 99 6.93 8.04 6.13
N GLY A 100 6.36 6.84 6.14
CA GLY A 100 6.61 5.80 5.15
C GLY A 100 6.04 6.16 3.78
N LEU A 101 6.74 5.76 2.73
CA LEU A 101 6.39 5.99 1.32
C LEU A 101 6.18 4.65 0.64
N VAL A 102 4.93 4.31 0.33
CA VAL A 102 4.54 2.99 -0.19
C VAL A 102 3.93 3.16 -1.58
N PRO A 103 4.75 3.24 -2.64
CA PRO A 103 4.25 3.30 -4.00
C PRO A 103 3.58 1.98 -4.39
N THR A 104 2.50 2.09 -5.18
CA THR A 104 1.89 0.96 -5.86
C THR A 104 2.70 0.59 -7.09
N THR A 105 2.85 -0.71 -7.32
CA THR A 105 3.45 -1.26 -8.54
C THR A 105 2.58 -2.39 -9.06
N VAL A 106 2.24 -2.33 -10.35
CA VAL A 106 1.49 -3.41 -11.02
C VAL A 106 2.45 -4.54 -11.35
N VAL A 107 2.45 -5.59 -10.53
CA VAL A 107 3.40 -6.71 -10.62
C VAL A 107 3.11 -7.66 -11.78
N THR A 108 1.92 -7.62 -12.37
CA THR A 108 1.51 -8.50 -13.48
C THR A 108 2.33 -8.26 -14.76
N HIS A 109 2.78 -7.03 -15.00
CA HIS A 109 3.41 -6.65 -16.28
C HIS A 109 4.81 -6.06 -16.14
N THR A 110 5.26 -5.77 -14.92
CA THR A 110 6.61 -5.25 -14.64
C THR A 110 7.57 -6.38 -14.31
N GLU A 111 8.87 -6.11 -14.38
CA GLU A 111 9.91 -7.11 -14.09
C GLU A 111 10.33 -7.06 -12.61
N PRO A 112 10.35 -8.19 -11.89
CA PRO A 112 10.67 -8.21 -10.46
C PRO A 112 12.09 -7.71 -10.17
N PHE A 113 13.08 -8.00 -11.03
CA PHE A 113 14.44 -7.48 -10.91
C PHE A 113 14.48 -5.96 -10.95
N HIS A 114 13.73 -5.35 -11.88
CA HIS A 114 13.71 -3.90 -12.03
C HIS A 114 13.03 -3.23 -10.83
N ILE A 115 11.90 -3.76 -10.39
CA ILE A 115 11.17 -3.20 -9.24
C ILE A 115 11.91 -3.43 -7.91
N SER A 116 12.56 -4.58 -7.71
CA SER A 116 13.36 -4.79 -6.50
C SER A 116 14.45 -3.73 -6.36
N LYS A 117 15.16 -3.43 -7.46
CA LYS A 117 16.18 -2.38 -7.51
C LYS A 117 15.58 -0.99 -7.25
N ALA A 118 14.43 -0.68 -7.85
CA ALA A 118 13.79 0.63 -7.70
C ALA A 118 13.34 0.88 -6.25
N ILE A 119 12.72 -0.12 -5.61
CA ILE A 119 12.29 -0.01 -4.20
C ILE A 119 13.50 -0.01 -3.24
N ALA A 120 14.53 -0.82 -3.50
CA ALA A 120 15.77 -0.74 -2.72
C ALA A 120 16.41 0.67 -2.81
N THR A 121 16.42 1.27 -4.01
CA THR A 121 16.88 2.65 -4.18
C THR A 121 16.01 3.64 -3.42
N LEU A 122 14.67 3.48 -3.48
CA LEU A 122 13.76 4.31 -2.70
C LEU A 122 14.03 4.16 -1.19
N ASP A 123 14.35 2.97 -0.71
CA ASP A 123 14.68 2.73 0.69
C ASP A 123 15.95 3.49 1.11
N TYR A 124 16.98 3.49 0.26
CA TYR A 124 18.20 4.28 0.49
C TYR A 124 17.91 5.78 0.51
N VAL A 125 17.22 6.32 -0.49
CA VAL A 125 16.98 7.77 -0.58
C VAL A 125 15.97 8.29 0.43
N SER A 126 15.15 7.41 0.99
CA SER A 126 14.22 7.70 2.08
C SER A 126 14.79 7.33 3.46
N THR A 127 16.02 6.80 3.55
CA THR A 127 16.65 6.37 4.80
C THR A 127 15.83 5.32 5.58
N GLY A 128 15.34 4.28 4.87
CA GLY A 128 14.63 3.17 5.49
C GLY A 128 13.11 3.36 5.62
N ARG A 129 12.49 4.19 4.75
CA ARG A 129 11.05 4.46 4.83
C ARG A 129 10.25 3.98 3.61
N ALA A 130 10.88 3.18 2.74
CA ALA A 130 10.19 2.63 1.58
C ALA A 130 9.32 1.42 1.94
N GLY A 131 8.24 1.27 1.19
CA GLY A 131 7.49 0.04 1.06
C GLY A 131 7.14 -0.24 -0.39
N LEU A 132 6.48 -1.36 -0.63
CA LEU A 132 5.95 -1.78 -1.92
C LEU A 132 4.48 -2.18 -1.74
N ARG A 133 3.58 -1.58 -2.48
CA ARG A 133 2.23 -2.11 -2.63
C ARG A 133 2.13 -2.90 -3.93
N ALA A 134 2.09 -4.22 -3.82
CA ALA A 134 1.93 -5.11 -4.96
C ALA A 134 0.46 -5.08 -5.44
N GLN A 135 0.27 -4.73 -6.71
CA GLN A 135 -1.05 -4.71 -7.35
C GLN A 135 -1.07 -5.66 -8.53
N ILE A 136 -2.11 -6.49 -8.58
CA ILE A 136 -2.37 -7.42 -9.66
C ILE A 136 -3.42 -6.81 -10.58
N THR A 137 -3.27 -6.98 -11.88
CA THR A 137 -4.25 -6.56 -12.87
C THR A 137 -4.63 -7.71 -13.80
N ALA A 138 -5.92 -7.80 -14.10
CA ALA A 138 -6.47 -8.71 -15.11
C ALA A 138 -7.03 -7.93 -16.33
N ARG A 139 -6.59 -6.70 -16.54
CA ARG A 139 -7.10 -5.81 -17.60
C ARG A 139 -6.43 -6.10 -18.94
N PRO A 140 -7.19 -6.49 -19.98
CA PRO A 140 -6.63 -6.79 -21.30
C PRO A 140 -5.93 -5.59 -21.96
N ASN A 141 -6.45 -4.37 -21.78
CA ASN A 141 -5.86 -3.15 -22.30
C ASN A 141 -4.48 -2.84 -21.69
N GLU A 142 -4.29 -3.11 -20.39
CA GLU A 142 -2.99 -2.96 -19.74
C GLU A 142 -1.98 -3.98 -20.26
N ALA A 143 -2.38 -5.23 -20.46
CA ALA A 143 -1.54 -6.26 -21.07
C ALA A 143 -1.10 -5.88 -22.50
N ALA A 144 -1.97 -5.23 -23.26
CA ALA A 144 -1.66 -4.80 -24.63
C ALA A 144 -0.55 -3.73 -24.70
N HIS A 145 -0.32 -2.94 -23.65
CA HIS A 145 0.79 -1.98 -23.59
C HIS A 145 2.17 -2.65 -23.56
N PHE A 146 2.26 -3.91 -23.15
CA PHE A 146 3.50 -4.66 -23.05
C PHE A 146 3.69 -5.67 -24.18
N GLY A 147 2.62 -6.14 -24.80
CA GLY A 147 2.66 -7.08 -25.93
C GLY A 147 3.25 -8.47 -25.62
N ARG A 148 3.41 -8.82 -24.34
CA ARG A 148 4.03 -10.10 -23.90
C ARG A 148 3.03 -11.22 -23.67
N ARG A 149 1.80 -10.87 -23.29
CA ARG A 149 0.71 -11.82 -23.02
C ARG A 149 -0.63 -11.24 -23.42
N THR A 150 -1.57 -12.12 -23.66
CA THR A 150 -2.98 -11.77 -23.77
C THR A 150 -3.70 -12.22 -22.52
N ILE A 151 -4.42 -11.31 -21.87
CA ILE A 151 -5.34 -11.65 -20.79
C ILE A 151 -6.72 -11.78 -21.43
N PRO A 152 -7.39 -12.92 -21.28
CA PRO A 152 -8.73 -13.08 -21.80
C PRO A 152 -9.70 -12.11 -21.10
N ARG A 153 -10.71 -11.64 -21.84
CA ARG A 153 -11.77 -10.83 -21.25
C ARG A 153 -12.54 -11.65 -20.22
N ILE A 154 -12.71 -11.09 -19.05
CA ILE A 154 -13.49 -11.69 -17.95
C ILE A 154 -14.89 -11.10 -17.99
N ASP A 155 -15.84 -11.80 -18.60
CA ASP A 155 -17.23 -11.36 -18.66
C ASP A 155 -18.02 -11.71 -17.38
N ALA A 156 -17.60 -12.77 -16.67
CA ALA A 156 -18.17 -13.18 -15.39
C ALA A 156 -17.08 -13.71 -14.46
N TYR A 157 -16.82 -13.02 -13.38
CA TYR A 157 -15.80 -13.41 -12.36
C TYR A 157 -16.09 -14.76 -11.70
N GLU A 158 -17.35 -15.16 -11.69
CA GLU A 158 -17.82 -16.42 -11.10
C GLU A 158 -17.55 -17.65 -12.00
N SER A 159 -17.17 -17.44 -13.26
CA SER A 159 -16.84 -18.54 -14.15
C SER A 159 -15.55 -19.24 -13.72
N LEU A 160 -15.50 -20.58 -13.88
CA LEU A 160 -14.29 -21.36 -13.57
C LEU A 160 -13.07 -20.85 -14.35
N ALA A 161 -13.24 -20.50 -15.62
CA ALA A 161 -12.17 -19.97 -16.46
C ALA A 161 -11.62 -18.62 -15.93
N ALA A 162 -12.49 -17.73 -15.46
CA ALA A 162 -12.07 -16.48 -14.84
C ALA A 162 -11.34 -16.71 -13.52
N GLN A 163 -11.82 -17.62 -12.69
CA GLN A 163 -11.18 -18.02 -11.44
C GLN A 163 -9.78 -18.60 -11.67
N GLU A 164 -9.60 -19.45 -12.68
CA GLU A 164 -8.28 -20.00 -13.05
C GLU A 164 -7.32 -18.92 -13.52
N VAL A 165 -7.78 -17.97 -14.35
CA VAL A 165 -6.96 -16.84 -14.80
C VAL A 165 -6.52 -15.99 -13.59
N VAL A 166 -7.47 -15.63 -12.72
CA VAL A 166 -7.18 -14.83 -11.52
C VAL A 166 -6.24 -15.56 -10.58
N ALA A 167 -6.47 -16.85 -10.30
CA ALA A 167 -5.59 -17.66 -9.46
C ALA A 167 -4.15 -17.69 -10.02
N GLY A 168 -4.01 -17.90 -11.34
CA GLY A 168 -2.69 -17.87 -12.00
C GLY A 168 -1.96 -16.53 -11.86
N LEU A 169 -2.69 -15.40 -11.95
CA LEU A 169 -2.11 -14.07 -11.75
C LEU A 169 -1.64 -13.84 -10.30
N PHE A 170 -2.35 -14.38 -9.32
CA PHE A 170 -1.95 -14.31 -7.92
C PHE A 170 -0.80 -15.25 -7.58
N ASP A 171 -0.71 -16.43 -8.21
CA ASP A 171 0.44 -17.32 -8.09
C ASP A 171 1.71 -16.66 -8.67
N GLU A 172 1.59 -16.03 -9.85
CA GLU A 172 2.68 -15.25 -10.44
C GLU A 172 3.11 -14.09 -9.54
N ALA A 173 2.16 -13.38 -8.93
CA ALA A 173 2.46 -12.30 -7.99
C ALA A 173 3.17 -12.80 -6.72
N ALA A 174 2.86 -14.01 -6.25
CA ALA A 174 3.56 -14.61 -5.12
C ALA A 174 5.02 -14.91 -5.48
N ASP A 175 5.30 -15.49 -6.64
CA ASP A 175 6.65 -15.70 -7.16
C ASP A 175 7.39 -14.37 -7.35
N TYR A 176 6.68 -13.36 -7.87
CA TYR A 176 7.24 -12.02 -8.07
C TYR A 176 7.73 -11.41 -6.75
N VAL A 177 6.90 -11.43 -5.70
CA VAL A 177 7.28 -10.87 -4.39
C VAL A 177 8.40 -11.70 -3.76
N GLU A 178 8.39 -13.02 -3.91
CA GLU A 178 9.49 -13.88 -3.42
C GLU A 178 10.81 -13.51 -4.10
N VAL A 179 10.82 -13.31 -5.41
CA VAL A 179 12.03 -12.87 -6.15
C VAL A 179 12.49 -11.50 -5.67
N VAL A 180 11.57 -10.54 -5.50
CA VAL A 180 11.91 -9.22 -4.97
C VAL A 180 12.58 -9.33 -3.60
N ARG A 181 12.04 -10.14 -2.69
CA ARG A 181 12.59 -10.38 -1.36
C ARG A 181 13.95 -11.08 -1.39
N ARG A 182 14.15 -12.05 -2.28
CA ARG A 182 15.45 -12.72 -2.47
C ARG A 182 16.51 -11.76 -2.98
N LEU A 183 16.15 -10.90 -3.93
CA LEU A 183 17.06 -9.89 -4.49
C LEU A 183 17.48 -8.86 -3.42
N TRP A 184 16.59 -8.45 -2.52
CA TRP A 184 16.94 -7.55 -1.42
C TRP A 184 17.94 -8.16 -0.45
N ASP A 185 17.91 -9.48 -0.23
CA ASP A 185 18.86 -10.18 0.62
C ASP A 185 20.12 -10.69 -0.12
N SER A 186 20.19 -10.54 -1.46
CA SER A 186 21.29 -11.11 -2.26
C SER A 186 22.67 -10.48 -2.00
N TRP A 187 22.73 -9.43 -1.23
CA TRP A 187 23.92 -8.88 -0.59
C TRP A 187 23.81 -9.06 0.91
N GLU A 188 24.87 -9.55 1.57
CA GLU A 188 24.94 -9.53 3.02
C GLU A 188 25.19 -8.10 3.53
N ASP A 189 24.93 -7.84 4.80
CA ASP A 189 25.01 -6.49 5.37
C ASP A 189 26.41 -5.88 5.31
N ASP A 190 27.44 -6.70 5.36
CA ASP A 190 28.85 -6.33 5.32
C ASP A 190 29.56 -6.74 4.01
N ALA A 191 28.80 -6.98 2.95
CA ALA A 191 29.34 -7.29 1.63
C ALA A 191 30.13 -6.11 1.02
N GLU A 192 29.82 -4.86 1.38
CA GLU A 192 30.55 -3.67 0.96
C GLU A 192 31.73 -3.39 1.92
N ILE A 193 32.96 -3.59 1.47
CA ILE A 193 34.18 -3.37 2.25
C ILE A 193 34.65 -1.91 2.12
N ARG A 194 34.72 -1.40 0.90
CA ARG A 194 35.16 -0.04 0.55
C ARG A 194 36.54 0.35 1.11
N ASP A 195 37.46 -0.62 1.14
CA ASP A 195 38.82 -0.44 1.67
C ASP A 195 39.79 -0.03 0.55
N ALA A 196 40.11 1.25 0.52
CA ALA A 196 41.06 1.80 -0.45
C ALA A 196 42.50 1.28 -0.23
N ALA A 197 42.89 0.94 1.00
CA ALA A 197 44.24 0.48 1.31
C ALA A 197 44.52 -0.92 0.73
N THR A 198 43.52 -1.80 0.75
CA THR A 198 43.63 -3.18 0.18
C THR A 198 43.10 -3.23 -1.25
N GLY A 199 42.49 -2.17 -1.79
CA GLY A 199 41.86 -2.14 -3.11
C GLY A 199 40.59 -3.00 -3.20
N ARG A 200 39.97 -3.36 -2.07
CA ARG A 200 38.76 -4.19 -2.01
C ARG A 200 37.54 -3.30 -1.84
N PHE A 201 36.65 -3.30 -2.84
CA PHE A 201 35.37 -2.59 -2.73
C PHE A 201 34.26 -3.48 -2.15
N ILE A 202 34.25 -4.76 -2.52
CA ILE A 202 33.24 -5.74 -2.07
C ILE A 202 33.90 -7.04 -1.59
N ASP A 203 33.17 -7.77 -0.77
CA ASP A 203 33.41 -9.18 -0.52
C ASP A 203 32.53 -9.99 -1.49
N ARG A 204 33.18 -10.66 -2.47
CA ARG A 204 32.46 -11.37 -3.54
C ARG A 204 31.71 -12.59 -2.98
N ASP A 205 32.20 -13.20 -1.91
CA ASP A 205 31.59 -14.38 -1.31
C ASP A 205 30.28 -14.06 -0.56
N LYS A 206 30.02 -12.78 -0.28
CA LYS A 206 28.81 -12.25 0.36
C LYS A 206 27.77 -11.71 -0.66
N LEU A 207 27.95 -12.00 -1.94
CA LEU A 207 27.02 -11.72 -3.01
C LEU A 207 26.45 -13.03 -3.55
N HIS A 208 25.14 -13.23 -3.37
CA HIS A 208 24.48 -14.49 -3.65
C HIS A 208 23.62 -14.41 -4.91
N TYR A 209 23.83 -15.34 -5.84
CA TYR A 209 22.86 -15.57 -6.91
C TYR A 209 21.60 -16.16 -6.29
N ILE A 210 20.44 -15.65 -6.68
CA ILE A 210 19.17 -16.16 -6.15
C ILE A 210 18.69 -17.39 -6.90
N ASP A 211 19.15 -17.56 -8.15
CA ASP A 211 18.88 -18.67 -9.08
C ASP A 211 17.42 -19.16 -8.97
N PHE A 212 16.49 -18.19 -9.03
CA PHE A 212 15.07 -18.48 -8.94
C PHE A 212 14.57 -19.03 -10.26
N GLU A 213 13.93 -20.19 -10.20
CA GLU A 213 13.22 -20.81 -11.31
C GLU A 213 11.75 -20.99 -10.91
N GLY A 214 10.86 -20.24 -11.50
CA GLY A 214 9.41 -20.29 -11.28
C GLY A 214 8.66 -20.71 -12.53
N ARG A 215 7.35 -20.88 -12.38
CA ARG A 215 6.48 -21.25 -13.50
C ARG A 215 6.39 -20.16 -14.56
N HIS A 216 6.46 -18.91 -14.16
CA HIS A 216 6.19 -17.75 -15.03
C HIS A 216 7.46 -17.05 -15.52
N PHE A 217 8.52 -17.09 -14.74
CA PHE A 217 9.80 -16.46 -15.05
C PHE A 217 10.94 -17.07 -14.22
N SER A 218 12.17 -16.79 -14.63
CA SER A 218 13.37 -17.14 -13.89
C SER A 218 14.24 -15.91 -13.69
N VAL A 219 14.88 -15.78 -12.54
CA VAL A 219 15.75 -14.64 -12.21
C VAL A 219 17.02 -15.11 -11.54
N LYS A 220 18.17 -14.81 -12.15
CA LYS A 220 19.46 -15.26 -11.66
C LYS A 220 19.96 -14.45 -10.46
N GLY A 221 19.83 -13.12 -10.49
CA GLY A 221 20.47 -12.24 -9.53
C GLY A 221 22.01 -12.20 -9.68
N PRO A 222 22.76 -11.68 -8.67
CA PRO A 222 22.26 -10.91 -7.53
C PRO A 222 21.66 -9.56 -7.94
N SER A 223 21.07 -8.83 -7.00
CA SER A 223 20.73 -7.41 -7.19
C SER A 223 21.99 -6.61 -7.49
N ILE A 224 21.82 -5.48 -8.19
CA ILE A 224 22.89 -4.48 -8.37
C ILE A 224 22.83 -3.36 -7.31
N THR A 225 21.79 -3.33 -6.51
CA THR A 225 21.67 -2.45 -5.35
C THR A 225 21.97 -3.27 -4.11
N PRO A 226 22.85 -2.82 -3.21
CA PRO A 226 23.11 -3.49 -1.94
C PRO A 226 21.83 -3.66 -1.11
N ARG A 227 21.93 -4.44 -0.04
CA ARG A 227 20.82 -4.71 0.87
C ARG A 227 20.19 -3.42 1.37
N PRO A 228 18.87 -3.24 1.24
CA PRO A 228 18.18 -2.01 1.67
C PRO A 228 18.40 -1.72 3.17
N PRO A 229 18.38 -0.46 3.62
CA PRO A 229 18.49 -0.07 5.02
C PRO A 229 17.57 -0.87 5.97
N GLN A 230 16.33 -1.13 5.56
CA GLN A 230 15.38 -1.95 6.33
C GLN A 230 15.66 -3.46 6.23
N GLY A 231 16.64 -3.90 5.45
CA GLY A 231 16.84 -5.30 5.05
C GLY A 231 15.77 -5.74 4.06
N GLN A 232 14.52 -5.69 4.49
CA GLN A 232 13.32 -6.00 3.70
C GLN A 232 12.34 -4.82 3.77
N PRO A 233 12.27 -3.93 2.77
CA PRO A 233 11.19 -2.95 2.68
C PRO A 233 9.82 -3.59 2.86
N VAL A 234 8.89 -2.86 3.46
CA VAL A 234 7.54 -3.37 3.78
C VAL A 234 6.78 -3.71 2.51
N VAL A 235 6.26 -4.93 2.41
CA VAL A 235 5.41 -5.36 1.30
C VAL A 235 3.95 -5.38 1.73
N SER A 236 3.07 -4.81 0.92
CA SER A 236 1.64 -4.78 1.16
C SER A 236 0.82 -5.15 -0.08
N ALA A 237 -0.38 -5.67 0.13
CA ALA A 237 -1.31 -5.99 -0.96
C ALA A 237 -2.76 -5.81 -0.51
N LEU A 238 -3.66 -5.50 -1.47
CA LEU A 238 -5.10 -5.46 -1.27
C LEU A 238 -5.70 -6.85 -1.43
N ALA A 239 -6.64 -7.21 -0.57
CA ALA A 239 -7.24 -8.54 -0.54
C ALA A 239 -8.73 -8.48 -0.19
N HIS A 240 -9.57 -9.16 -0.99
CA HIS A 240 -11.03 -9.13 -0.85
C HIS A 240 -11.66 -10.51 -0.65
N TRP A 241 -10.93 -11.61 -0.94
CA TRP A 241 -11.37 -12.99 -0.82
C TRP A 241 -10.16 -13.94 -0.67
N THR A 242 -10.39 -15.23 -0.56
CA THR A 242 -9.41 -16.28 -0.23
C THR A 242 -8.12 -16.23 -1.07
N VAL A 243 -8.21 -16.08 -2.40
CA VAL A 243 -6.99 -16.10 -3.25
C VAL A 243 -6.04 -14.95 -2.94
N PRO A 244 -6.49 -13.66 -2.90
CA PRO A 244 -5.66 -12.56 -2.38
C PRO A 244 -5.23 -12.73 -0.92
N TYR A 245 -6.07 -13.33 -0.03
CA TYR A 245 -5.67 -13.59 1.36
C TYR A 245 -4.48 -14.54 1.43
N ARG A 246 -4.40 -15.54 0.55
CA ARG A 246 -3.23 -16.42 0.40
C ARG A 246 -1.97 -15.66 0.02
N LEU A 247 -2.05 -14.73 -0.94
CA LEU A 247 -0.90 -13.89 -1.30
C LEU A 247 -0.43 -13.07 -0.09
N VAL A 248 -1.36 -12.41 0.61
CA VAL A 248 -1.06 -11.64 1.82
C VAL A 248 -0.41 -12.52 2.88
N ALA A 249 -1.00 -13.67 3.18
CA ALA A 249 -0.52 -14.62 4.17
C ALA A 249 0.90 -15.16 3.85
N ARG A 250 1.19 -15.39 2.57
CA ARG A 250 2.48 -15.96 2.12
C ARG A 250 3.58 -14.94 1.97
N GLN A 251 3.25 -13.70 1.53
CA GLN A 251 4.27 -12.78 1.01
C GLN A 251 4.23 -11.38 1.60
N ALA A 252 3.14 -10.93 2.24
CA ALA A 252 3.02 -9.56 2.69
C ALA A 252 3.41 -9.36 4.17
N ASP A 253 3.73 -8.10 4.51
CA ASP A 253 3.82 -7.59 5.87
C ASP A 253 2.50 -6.89 6.27
N ILE A 254 1.74 -6.38 5.27
CA ILE A 254 0.43 -5.74 5.47
C ILE A 254 -0.56 -6.24 4.43
N GLY A 255 -1.72 -6.72 4.87
CA GLY A 255 -2.89 -6.95 4.03
C GLY A 255 -3.93 -5.84 4.20
N TYR A 256 -4.35 -5.21 3.11
CA TYR A 256 -5.49 -4.28 3.13
C TYR A 256 -6.76 -5.05 2.85
N VAL A 257 -7.78 -4.88 3.69
CA VAL A 257 -9.06 -5.57 3.58
C VAL A 257 -10.23 -4.60 3.63
N THR A 258 -11.38 -4.99 3.12
CA THR A 258 -12.57 -4.14 3.02
C THR A 258 -13.75 -4.73 3.79
N PRO A 259 -13.69 -4.77 5.13
CA PRO A 259 -14.80 -5.27 5.94
C PRO A 259 -16.01 -4.34 5.84
N ARG A 260 -17.20 -4.93 6.00
CA ARG A 260 -18.48 -4.19 6.04
C ARG A 260 -18.83 -3.74 7.45
N ASP A 261 -18.48 -4.58 8.42
CA ASP A 261 -18.75 -4.42 9.84
C ASP A 261 -17.72 -5.19 10.67
N ALA A 262 -17.82 -5.14 12.00
CA ALA A 262 -16.89 -5.79 12.92
C ALA A 262 -16.92 -7.33 12.84
N ASP A 263 -18.07 -7.94 12.57
CA ASP A 263 -18.20 -9.39 12.44
C ASP A 263 -17.50 -9.87 11.17
N HIS A 264 -17.70 -9.16 10.07
CA HIS A 264 -16.98 -9.42 8.84
C HIS A 264 -15.46 -9.20 8.98
N ALA A 265 -15.04 -8.16 9.73
CA ALA A 265 -13.62 -7.95 10.03
C ALA A 265 -13.01 -9.14 10.79
N ARG A 266 -13.70 -9.66 11.82
CA ARG A 266 -13.26 -10.87 12.54
C ARG A 266 -13.12 -12.08 11.64
N ALA A 267 -14.09 -12.31 10.76
CA ALA A 267 -14.06 -13.43 9.83
C ALA A 267 -12.88 -13.33 8.86
N ILE A 268 -12.64 -12.15 8.28
CA ILE A 268 -11.50 -11.91 7.38
C ILE A 268 -10.16 -12.15 8.10
N VAL A 269 -10.01 -11.59 9.30
CA VAL A 269 -8.78 -11.78 10.10
C VAL A 269 -8.54 -13.25 10.40
N ALA A 270 -9.58 -13.99 10.78
CA ALA A 270 -9.49 -15.43 11.06
C ALA A 270 -9.06 -16.21 9.80
N GLU A 271 -9.63 -15.91 8.64
CA GLU A 271 -9.25 -16.56 7.38
C GLU A 271 -7.80 -16.25 7.00
N ILE A 272 -7.37 -14.99 7.07
CA ILE A 272 -5.96 -14.61 6.79
C ILE A 272 -5.00 -15.32 7.75
N ARG A 273 -5.34 -15.46 9.03
CA ARG A 273 -4.50 -16.18 10.00
C ARG A 273 -4.42 -17.68 9.70
N ALA A 274 -5.52 -18.31 9.28
CA ALA A 274 -5.51 -19.71 8.85
C ALA A 274 -4.63 -19.91 7.61
N GLU A 275 -4.72 -19.02 6.62
CA GLU A 275 -3.85 -19.07 5.43
C GLU A 275 -2.37 -18.78 5.78
N GLN A 276 -2.11 -17.93 6.78
CA GLN A 276 -0.76 -17.65 7.27
C GLN A 276 -0.15 -18.88 7.97
N GLU A 277 -0.93 -19.61 8.78
CA GLU A 277 -0.53 -20.86 9.39
C GLU A 277 -0.26 -21.93 8.33
N ALA A 278 -1.15 -22.09 7.35
CA ALA A 278 -0.98 -23.00 6.23
C ALA A 278 0.27 -22.68 5.39
N ALA A 279 0.69 -21.42 5.34
CA ALA A 279 1.92 -20.98 4.69
C ALA A 279 3.19 -21.16 5.55
N GLY A 280 3.09 -21.70 6.78
CA GLY A 280 4.22 -21.86 7.70
C GLY A 280 4.77 -20.55 8.26
N ARG A 281 3.94 -19.48 8.31
CA ARG A 281 4.34 -18.15 8.76
C ARG A 281 3.60 -17.68 10.04
N ALA A 282 3.04 -18.62 10.81
CA ALA A 282 2.25 -18.29 12.00
C ALA A 282 2.99 -17.38 13.01
N ASP A 283 4.31 -17.57 13.14
CA ASP A 283 5.15 -16.80 14.07
C ASP A 283 5.61 -15.45 13.51
N GLN A 284 5.34 -15.16 12.24
CA GLN A 284 5.75 -13.90 11.63
C GLN A 284 4.67 -12.83 11.82
N PRO A 285 5.05 -11.59 12.20
CA PRO A 285 4.07 -10.53 12.28
C PRO A 285 3.47 -10.21 10.91
N LEU A 286 2.15 -10.10 10.86
CA LEU A 286 1.38 -9.71 9.70
C LEU A 286 0.30 -8.71 10.15
N HIS A 287 0.32 -7.52 9.60
CA HIS A 287 -0.70 -6.51 9.86
C HIS A 287 -1.90 -6.71 8.93
N VAL A 288 -3.10 -6.59 9.48
CA VAL A 288 -4.35 -6.53 8.71
C VAL A 288 -4.97 -5.15 8.89
N PHE A 289 -5.01 -4.36 7.83
CA PHE A 289 -5.53 -2.99 7.81
C PHE A 289 -6.88 -2.94 7.13
N GLY A 290 -7.83 -2.25 7.76
CA GLY A 290 -9.12 -1.94 7.14
C GLY A 290 -9.02 -0.74 6.20
N ASP A 291 -9.50 -0.90 4.96
CA ASP A 291 -9.67 0.22 4.02
C ASP A 291 -11.05 0.86 4.22
N LEU A 292 -11.09 2.19 4.24
CA LEU A 292 -12.30 3.00 4.37
C LEU A 292 -12.23 4.21 3.45
N VAL A 293 -13.28 4.47 2.67
CA VAL A 293 -13.47 5.79 2.05
C VAL A 293 -14.09 6.71 3.10
N VAL A 294 -13.58 7.93 3.25
CA VAL A 294 -14.01 8.84 4.30
C VAL A 294 -14.46 10.20 3.75
N PHE A 295 -15.64 10.63 4.21
CA PHE A 295 -16.18 11.98 4.08
C PHE A 295 -16.30 12.56 5.49
N LEU A 296 -15.40 13.47 5.85
CA LEU A 296 -15.28 14.00 7.21
C LEU A 296 -15.61 15.49 7.25
N ASP A 297 -16.48 15.87 8.16
CA ASP A 297 -16.76 17.26 8.51
C ASP A 297 -16.97 17.39 10.03
N ASP A 298 -17.05 18.62 10.53
CA ASP A 298 -17.27 18.89 11.97
C ASP A 298 -18.68 18.49 12.42
N ASP A 299 -19.62 18.37 11.48
CA ASP A 299 -21.01 18.01 11.69
C ASP A 299 -21.44 16.89 10.74
N PRO A 300 -22.15 15.84 11.21
CA PRO A 300 -22.59 14.72 10.37
C PRO A 300 -23.49 15.14 9.20
N ALA A 301 -24.34 16.16 9.40
CA ALA A 301 -25.21 16.65 8.34
C ALA A 301 -24.41 17.36 7.25
N ALA A 302 -23.36 18.11 7.61
CA ALA A 302 -22.44 18.74 6.65
C ALA A 302 -21.69 17.69 5.82
N ALA A 303 -21.18 16.62 6.45
CA ALA A 303 -20.53 15.51 5.75
C ALA A 303 -21.49 14.84 4.74
N THR A 304 -22.74 14.60 5.14
CA THR A 304 -23.77 14.01 4.29
C THR A 304 -24.10 14.92 3.11
N ALA A 305 -24.35 16.20 3.37
CA ALA A 305 -24.68 17.19 2.33
C ALA A 305 -23.52 17.34 1.31
N ARG A 306 -22.25 17.28 1.77
CA ARG A 306 -21.08 17.32 0.89
C ARG A 306 -21.02 16.07 0.01
N ARG A 307 -21.27 14.90 0.54
CA ARG A 307 -21.33 13.65 -0.23
C ARG A 307 -22.43 13.71 -1.29
N GLU A 308 -23.64 14.08 -0.90
CA GLU A 308 -24.79 14.21 -1.82
C GLU A 308 -24.52 15.21 -2.96
N ARG A 309 -23.88 16.34 -2.63
CA ARG A 309 -23.48 17.34 -3.63
C ARG A 309 -22.43 16.78 -4.60
N LEU A 310 -21.45 16.03 -4.13
CA LEU A 310 -20.44 15.39 -4.97
C LEU A 310 -21.05 14.29 -5.85
N ASP A 311 -21.97 13.48 -5.31
CA ASP A 311 -22.72 12.46 -6.04
C ASP A 311 -23.55 13.12 -7.18
N ALA A 312 -24.22 14.22 -6.88
CA ALA A 312 -24.97 15.00 -7.88
C ALA A 312 -24.04 15.54 -8.98
N LEU A 313 -22.85 16.05 -8.63
CA LEU A 313 -21.85 16.50 -9.60
C LEU A 313 -21.30 15.36 -10.46
N ALA A 314 -21.19 14.16 -9.93
CA ALA A 314 -20.72 12.97 -10.64
C ALA A 314 -21.82 12.30 -11.49
N GLY A 315 -23.10 12.69 -11.27
CA GLY A 315 -24.26 12.17 -11.97
C GLY A 315 -24.78 10.83 -11.45
N SER A 316 -24.19 10.28 -10.40
CA SER A 316 -24.62 9.04 -9.74
C SER A 316 -24.02 8.93 -8.34
N PRO A 317 -24.69 8.21 -7.41
CA PRO A 317 -24.10 7.89 -6.13
C PRO A 317 -22.78 7.15 -6.28
N TYR A 318 -21.77 7.60 -5.51
CA TYR A 318 -20.46 6.95 -5.51
C TYR A 318 -20.52 5.61 -4.79
N THR A 319 -19.94 4.60 -5.41
CA THR A 319 -19.77 3.25 -4.86
C THR A 319 -18.29 2.90 -4.75
N SER A 320 -17.94 2.05 -3.78
CA SER A 320 -16.58 1.60 -3.54
C SER A 320 -16.56 0.14 -3.10
N ASP A 321 -15.44 -0.55 -3.32
CA ASP A 321 -15.11 -1.83 -2.72
C ASP A 321 -14.98 -1.75 -1.20
N ALA A 322 -14.52 -0.59 -0.69
CA ALA A 322 -14.41 -0.31 0.73
C ALA A 322 -15.67 0.38 1.25
N ARG A 323 -15.97 0.15 2.52
CA ARG A 323 -17.06 0.87 3.21
C ARG A 323 -16.84 2.37 3.10
N ILE A 324 -17.90 3.10 2.73
CA ILE A 324 -17.92 4.55 2.70
C ILE A 324 -18.41 5.03 4.08
N PHE A 325 -17.55 5.74 4.79
CA PHE A 325 -17.89 6.42 6.03
C PHE A 325 -18.21 7.89 5.75
N THR A 326 -19.30 8.39 6.34
CA THR A 326 -19.71 9.79 6.27
C THR A 326 -20.06 10.25 7.68
N GLY A 327 -19.39 11.27 8.21
CA GLY A 327 -19.60 11.73 9.59
C GLY A 327 -18.44 12.57 10.13
N THR A 328 -18.35 12.64 11.45
CA THR A 328 -17.31 13.41 12.13
C THR A 328 -16.07 12.58 12.44
N PRO A 329 -14.91 13.23 12.68
CA PRO A 329 -13.72 12.56 13.19
C PRO A 329 -13.93 11.73 14.44
N ALA A 330 -14.76 12.19 15.38
CA ALA A 330 -15.07 11.46 16.61
C ALA A 330 -15.87 10.17 16.34
N GLN A 331 -16.86 10.22 15.46
CA GLN A 331 -17.62 9.04 15.04
C GLN A 331 -16.75 8.05 14.25
N LEU A 332 -15.80 8.55 13.45
CA LEU A 332 -14.84 7.67 12.78
C LEU A 332 -13.93 7.00 13.81
N ALA A 333 -13.46 7.72 14.83
CA ALA A 333 -12.66 7.12 15.90
C ALA A 333 -13.40 5.97 16.61
N ASP A 334 -14.72 6.12 16.87
CA ASP A 334 -15.55 5.04 17.45
C ASP A 334 -15.54 3.80 16.56
N LEU A 335 -15.73 3.95 15.24
CA LEU A 335 -15.70 2.86 14.27
C LEU A 335 -14.32 2.18 14.22
N LEU A 336 -13.24 2.97 14.23
CA LEU A 336 -11.88 2.41 14.18
C LEU A 336 -11.57 1.60 15.44
N GLU A 337 -11.97 2.05 16.60
CA GLU A 337 -11.79 1.31 17.86
C GLU A 337 -12.64 0.03 17.91
N GLU A 338 -13.89 0.07 17.42
CA GLU A 338 -14.73 -1.11 17.23
C GLU A 338 -14.05 -2.15 16.34
N TRP A 339 -13.58 -1.75 15.17
CA TRP A 339 -12.94 -2.66 14.22
C TRP A 339 -11.55 -3.14 14.66
N ARG A 340 -10.84 -2.33 15.44
CA ARG A 340 -9.62 -2.76 16.12
C ARG A 340 -9.91 -3.90 17.10
N SER A 341 -10.99 -3.82 17.87
CA SER A 341 -11.41 -4.91 18.76
C SER A 341 -11.81 -6.19 18.01
N ALA A 342 -12.13 -6.07 16.72
CA ALA A 342 -12.36 -7.19 15.81
C ALA A 342 -11.07 -7.80 15.23
N GLY A 343 -9.88 -7.29 15.58
CA GLY A 343 -8.57 -7.85 15.22
C GLY A 343 -7.81 -7.10 14.13
N LEU A 344 -8.32 -5.97 13.64
CA LEU A 344 -7.55 -5.12 12.73
C LEU A 344 -6.45 -4.38 13.51
N SER A 345 -5.25 -4.32 12.94
CA SER A 345 -4.11 -3.63 13.54
C SER A 345 -3.97 -2.17 13.11
N GLY A 346 -4.65 -1.78 12.04
CA GLY A 346 -4.58 -0.44 11.48
C GLY A 346 -5.62 -0.18 10.41
N PHE A 347 -5.56 1.04 9.86
CA PHE A 347 -6.49 1.49 8.82
C PHE A 347 -5.76 2.27 7.73
N ARG A 348 -6.15 2.02 6.48
CA ARG A 348 -5.75 2.84 5.35
C ARG A 348 -6.98 3.64 4.89
N LEU A 349 -6.97 4.92 5.21
CA LEU A 349 -8.06 5.82 4.88
C LEU A 349 -7.93 6.32 3.44
N ARG A 350 -9.05 6.34 2.74
CA ARG A 350 -9.19 6.83 1.37
C ARG A 350 -10.00 8.14 1.38
N PRO A 351 -9.35 9.31 1.44
CA PRO A 351 -10.06 10.60 1.46
C PRO A 351 -10.94 10.78 0.21
N ALA A 352 -12.21 11.09 0.40
CA ALA A 352 -13.10 11.36 -0.72
C ALA A 352 -12.63 12.58 -1.52
N VAL A 353 -12.16 13.62 -0.81
CA VAL A 353 -11.50 14.81 -1.36
C VAL A 353 -10.21 15.05 -0.59
N LEU A 354 -9.05 14.85 -1.23
CA LEU A 354 -7.74 14.94 -0.56
C LEU A 354 -7.52 16.29 0.15
N GLY A 355 -7.84 17.40 -0.50
CA GLY A 355 -7.66 18.73 0.06
C GLY A 355 -8.55 19.06 1.27
N HIS A 356 -9.60 18.27 1.51
CA HIS A 356 -10.54 18.45 2.61
C HIS A 356 -10.39 17.35 3.68
N ASP A 357 -10.54 16.09 3.27
CA ASP A 357 -10.61 14.97 4.21
C ASP A 357 -9.24 14.62 4.84
N LEU A 358 -8.12 14.86 4.13
CA LEU A 358 -6.79 14.65 4.73
C LEU A 358 -6.51 15.61 5.90
N PRO A 359 -6.76 16.94 5.79
CA PRO A 359 -6.74 17.82 6.96
C PRO A 359 -7.72 17.41 8.07
N ALA A 360 -8.92 16.92 7.75
CA ALA A 360 -9.86 16.45 8.74
C ALA A 360 -9.35 15.19 9.48
N ILE A 361 -8.61 14.31 8.80
CA ILE A 361 -7.91 13.18 9.42
C ILE A 361 -6.80 13.69 10.35
N THR A 362 -5.90 14.53 9.86
CA THR A 362 -4.68 14.93 10.60
C THR A 362 -4.97 15.89 11.75
N ARG A 363 -5.98 16.74 11.64
CA ARG A 363 -6.32 17.79 12.61
C ARG A 363 -7.57 17.49 13.43
N GLY A 364 -8.36 16.51 13.04
CA GLY A 364 -9.58 16.10 13.72
C GLY A 364 -9.47 14.67 14.29
N LEU A 365 -9.33 13.65 13.43
CA LEU A 365 -9.28 12.26 13.84
C LEU A 365 -8.05 11.95 14.70
N VAL A 366 -6.86 12.36 14.26
CA VAL A 366 -5.62 12.08 15.00
C VAL A 366 -5.64 12.67 16.41
N PRO A 367 -5.97 13.96 16.64
CA PRO A 367 -6.10 14.49 18.00
C PRO A 367 -7.14 13.76 18.84
N GLU A 368 -8.25 13.33 18.26
CA GLU A 368 -9.28 12.56 18.95
C GLU A 368 -8.76 11.18 19.41
N LEU A 369 -8.07 10.45 18.53
CA LEU A 369 -7.44 9.18 18.89
C LEU A 369 -6.33 9.35 19.94
N GLN A 370 -5.56 10.45 19.85
CA GLN A 370 -4.55 10.79 20.85
C GLN A 370 -5.18 11.12 22.22
N ARG A 371 -6.32 11.81 22.25
CA ARG A 371 -7.09 12.08 23.46
C ARG A 371 -7.58 10.79 24.13
N ARG A 372 -7.95 9.80 23.32
CA ARG A 372 -8.35 8.45 23.76
C ARG A 372 -7.17 7.56 24.17
N GLY A 373 -5.93 7.97 23.93
CA GLY A 373 -4.72 7.16 24.14
C GLY A 373 -4.55 6.02 23.11
N ALA A 374 -5.24 6.10 21.99
CA ALA A 374 -5.26 5.06 20.96
C ALA A 374 -4.20 5.28 19.85
N PHE A 375 -3.62 6.47 19.76
CA PHE A 375 -2.65 6.83 18.73
C PHE A 375 -1.42 7.54 19.29
N ARG A 376 -0.29 7.44 18.57
CA ARG A 376 1.01 8.03 18.95
C ARG A 376 0.95 9.56 19.04
N ARG A 377 1.84 10.12 19.87
CA ARG A 377 2.02 11.58 20.03
C ARG A 377 3.31 12.08 19.42
N ALA A 378 4.19 11.20 19.00
CA ALA A 378 5.44 11.47 18.29
C ALA A 378 5.81 10.24 17.45
N TYR A 379 6.67 10.42 16.45
CA TYR A 379 7.30 9.28 15.79
C TYR A 379 8.30 8.61 16.74
N GLU A 380 8.25 7.30 16.84
CA GLU A 380 9.04 6.49 17.79
C GLU A 380 10.11 5.66 17.08
N ALA A 381 10.18 5.73 15.76
CA ALA A 381 11.15 5.02 14.93
C ALA A 381 11.47 5.82 13.66
N ASP A 382 12.66 5.55 13.11
CA ASP A 382 13.17 6.23 11.90
C ASP A 382 12.89 5.46 10.61
N THR A 383 12.44 4.20 10.71
CA THR A 383 12.14 3.34 9.54
C THR A 383 10.67 2.96 9.52
N LEU A 384 10.15 2.66 8.32
CA LEU A 384 8.75 2.22 8.20
C LEU A 384 8.51 0.89 8.94
N ARG A 385 9.45 -0.07 8.87
CA ARG A 385 9.35 -1.30 9.67
C ARG A 385 9.27 -1.01 11.16
N GLY A 386 10.12 -0.09 11.64
CA GLY A 386 10.12 0.31 13.05
C GLY A 386 8.80 0.97 13.48
N LEU A 387 8.23 1.86 12.66
CA LEU A 387 6.91 2.49 12.92
C LEU A 387 5.79 1.45 13.04
N LEU A 388 5.90 0.34 12.31
CA LEU A 388 4.94 -0.77 12.32
C LEU A 388 5.28 -1.84 13.38
N GLY A 389 6.31 -1.62 14.21
CA GLY A 389 6.74 -2.62 15.20
C GLY A 389 7.34 -3.89 14.59
N LEU A 390 7.77 -3.83 13.33
CA LEU A 390 8.40 -4.92 12.62
C LEU A 390 9.91 -4.85 12.79
N ALA A 391 10.53 -5.96 13.22
CA ALA A 391 11.99 -6.05 13.30
C ALA A 391 12.62 -5.97 11.90
N ARG A 392 13.87 -5.48 11.82
CA ARG A 392 14.72 -5.67 10.65
C ARG A 392 15.09 -7.16 10.57
N PRO A 393 14.68 -7.89 9.50
CA PRO A 393 14.94 -9.33 9.45
C PRO A 393 16.42 -9.62 9.21
N ALA A 394 16.88 -10.80 9.67
CA ALA A 394 18.18 -11.32 9.30
C ALA A 394 18.28 -11.52 7.78
N ASN A 395 19.48 -11.46 7.23
CA ASN A 395 19.71 -11.81 5.84
C ASN A 395 19.55 -13.33 5.66
N ARG A 396 18.80 -13.76 4.65
CA ARG A 396 18.49 -15.18 4.42
C ARG A 396 19.69 -16.00 3.95
N TYR A 397 20.72 -15.36 3.40
CA TYR A 397 21.91 -16.00 2.86
C TYR A 397 23.12 -15.90 3.80
N ALA A 398 23.10 -15.01 4.79
CA ALA A 398 24.16 -14.94 5.78
C ALA A 398 24.22 -16.27 6.55
N ALA A 399 25.42 -16.81 6.69
CA ALA A 399 25.63 -17.99 7.53
C ALA A 399 25.18 -17.70 8.97
N ALA A 400 24.43 -18.65 9.56
CA ALA A 400 23.98 -18.58 10.94
C ALA A 400 25.13 -18.71 11.92
#